data_860061ec62503d425c3e8d89a6f2d449
#
_entry.id   860061ec62503d425c3e8d89a6f2d449
#
_cell.length_a   1.000
_cell.length_b   1.000
_cell.length_c   1.000
_cell.angle_alpha   90.00
_cell.angle_beta   90.00
_cell.angle_gamma   90.00
#
_symmetry.space_group_name_H-M   'P 1'
#
loop_
_entity.id
_entity.type
_entity.pdbx_description
1 polymer ?
#
loop_
_entity_poly.entity_id
_entity_poly.type
_entity_poly.pdbx_seq_one_letter_code
_entity_poly.pdbx_strand_id
1 'polypeptide(L)'
;IKRIFNKYSPDIVMHLAAESHVDRSIDGPSEFIQTNIVGTYTLLEQARTYWYGLDNDKKESFRFHHVSTDEVYGDLEDTDDLFTEETSYAPSSPYSATKASSDHLVRAWHRTFGLPILITNCSNNYGPYQFPEKLIPHVVISAISGKPLPIYGKGNQIRDWLYVEDHVKA
;
A
#
# COMPACT_ATOMS: atom_id res chain seq x y z
N ILE A 1 12.75 12.90 8.44
CA ILE A 1 11.37 13.28 8.06
C ILE A 1 11.06 14.69 8.55
N LYS A 2 11.21 15.04 9.85
CA LYS A 2 10.93 16.37 10.43
C LYS A 2 11.50 17.53 9.60
N ARG A 3 12.79 17.42 9.17
CA ARG A 3 13.44 18.47 8.33
C ARG A 3 12.75 18.67 6.97
N ILE A 4 12.19 17.59 6.40
CA ILE A 4 11.47 17.64 5.13
C ILE A 4 10.14 18.39 5.31
N PHE A 5 9.35 18.03 6.31
CA PHE A 5 8.10 18.73 6.63
C PHE A 5 8.31 20.22 6.86
N ASN A 6 9.32 20.58 7.67
CA ASN A 6 9.63 21.98 7.95
C ASN A 6 10.14 22.75 6.71
N LYS A 7 10.85 22.06 5.79
CA LYS A 7 11.41 22.70 4.60
C LYS A 7 10.37 22.93 3.50
N TYR A 8 9.48 21.95 3.29
CA TYR A 8 8.58 21.94 2.14
C TYR A 8 7.13 22.26 2.49
N SER A 9 6.78 22.25 3.79
CA SER A 9 5.42 22.57 4.29
C SER A 9 4.31 21.91 3.46
N PRO A 10 4.28 20.57 3.34
CA PRO A 10 3.37 19.88 2.45
C PRO A 10 1.91 20.06 2.87
N ASP A 11 1.03 20.22 1.89
CA ASP A 11 -0.44 20.20 2.10
C ASP A 11 -0.98 18.77 2.07
N ILE A 12 -0.28 17.87 1.38
CA ILE A 12 -0.66 16.46 1.26
C ILE A 12 0.58 15.59 1.48
N VAL A 13 0.42 14.54 2.25
CA VAL A 13 1.41 13.45 2.37
C VAL A 13 0.82 12.21 1.71
N MET A 14 1.39 11.78 0.58
CA MET A 14 1.02 10.53 -0.08
C MET A 14 2.03 9.45 0.29
N HIS A 15 1.58 8.45 1.07
CA HIS A 15 2.42 7.38 1.59
C HIS A 15 2.29 6.11 0.75
N LEU A 16 3.25 5.93 -0.19
CA LEU A 16 3.37 4.75 -1.04
C LEU A 16 4.57 3.86 -0.65
N ALA A 17 5.41 4.33 0.29
CA ALA A 17 6.61 3.60 0.66
C ALA A 17 6.27 2.32 1.42
N ALA A 18 6.66 1.18 0.87
CA ALA A 18 6.47 -0.14 1.48
C ALA A 18 7.46 -1.16 0.91
N GLU A 19 7.79 -2.17 1.70
CA GLU A 19 8.23 -3.45 1.15
C GLU A 19 6.99 -4.18 0.62
N SER A 20 7.04 -4.67 -0.63
CA SER A 20 5.83 -5.12 -1.35
C SER A 20 5.97 -6.46 -2.08
N HIS A 21 7.06 -7.21 -1.89
CA HIS A 21 7.27 -8.49 -2.55
C HIS A 21 6.86 -9.63 -1.63
N VAL A 22 5.75 -10.31 -1.93
CA VAL A 22 5.17 -11.34 -1.05
C VAL A 22 6.16 -12.44 -0.70
N ASP A 23 6.85 -13.03 -1.70
CA ASP A 23 7.82 -14.11 -1.45
C ASP A 23 8.96 -13.67 -0.52
N ARG A 24 9.49 -12.45 -0.70
CA ARG A 24 10.49 -11.89 0.21
C ARG A 24 9.95 -11.70 1.62
N SER A 25 8.65 -11.47 1.79
CA SER A 25 8.04 -11.34 3.11
C SER A 25 8.00 -12.67 3.86
N ILE A 26 7.98 -13.77 3.14
CA ILE A 26 8.04 -15.13 3.72
C ILE A 26 9.46 -15.44 4.20
N ASP A 27 10.46 -15.11 3.37
CA ASP A 27 11.86 -15.38 3.68
C ASP A 27 12.44 -14.44 4.76
N GLY A 28 12.00 -13.16 4.76
CA GLY A 28 12.53 -12.12 5.65
C GLY A 28 11.46 -11.15 6.19
N PRO A 29 10.52 -11.60 7.02
CA PRO A 29 9.38 -10.78 7.46
C PRO A 29 9.77 -9.55 8.29
N SER A 30 10.94 -9.54 8.91
CA SER A 30 11.39 -8.45 9.79
C SER A 30 11.53 -7.11 9.06
N GLU A 31 11.99 -7.11 7.80
CA GLU A 31 12.11 -5.89 6.99
C GLU A 31 10.74 -5.30 6.67
N PHE A 32 9.74 -6.16 6.44
CA PHE A 32 8.36 -5.75 6.21
C PHE A 32 7.74 -5.12 7.46
N ILE A 33 8.00 -5.68 8.65
CA ILE A 33 7.56 -5.09 9.92
C ILE A 33 8.21 -3.71 10.11
N GLN A 34 9.52 -3.59 9.91
CA GLN A 34 10.24 -2.33 10.08
C GLN A 34 9.78 -1.27 9.08
N THR A 35 9.65 -1.62 7.82
CA THR A 35 9.28 -0.66 6.77
C THR A 35 7.79 -0.34 6.82
N ASN A 36 6.92 -1.35 6.80
CA ASN A 36 5.49 -1.13 6.63
C ASN A 36 4.80 -0.69 7.93
N ILE A 37 5.20 -1.22 9.09
CA ILE A 37 4.57 -0.87 10.36
C ILE A 37 5.32 0.27 11.06
N VAL A 38 6.60 0.08 11.37
CA VAL A 38 7.37 1.08 12.11
C VAL A 38 7.63 2.33 11.27
N GLY A 39 7.86 2.16 9.96
CA GLY A 39 7.98 3.27 9.00
C GLY A 39 6.70 4.09 8.92
N THR A 40 5.54 3.44 8.80
CA THR A 40 4.23 4.12 8.79
C THR A 40 3.97 4.84 10.10
N TYR A 41 4.22 4.19 11.24
CA TYR A 41 4.13 4.84 12.55
C TYR A 41 5.00 6.11 12.62
N THR A 42 6.25 6.01 12.19
CA THR A 42 7.19 7.12 12.21
C THR A 42 6.70 8.30 11.36
N LEU A 43 6.14 8.00 10.17
CA LEU A 43 5.59 9.02 9.28
C LEU A 43 4.33 9.66 9.86
N LEU A 44 3.43 8.87 10.44
CA LEU A 44 2.21 9.33 11.10
C LEU A 44 2.51 10.29 12.27
N GLU A 45 3.50 9.97 13.11
CA GLU A 45 3.90 10.84 14.24
C GLU A 45 4.46 12.18 13.75
N GLN A 46 5.24 12.17 12.67
CA GLN A 46 5.75 13.41 12.10
C GLN A 46 4.64 14.22 11.41
N ALA A 47 3.73 13.58 10.70
CA ALA A 47 2.58 14.22 10.07
C ALA A 47 1.65 14.83 11.14
N ARG A 48 1.35 14.10 12.21
CA ARG A 48 0.55 14.59 13.35
C ARG A 48 1.19 15.81 14.00
N THR A 49 2.49 15.75 14.32
CA THR A 49 3.22 16.85 14.94
C THR A 49 3.20 18.10 14.05
N TYR A 50 3.43 17.90 12.74
CA TYR A 50 3.37 18.97 11.76
C TYR A 50 1.97 19.58 11.66
N TRP A 51 0.94 18.73 11.49
CA TRP A 51 -0.44 19.16 11.35
C TRP A 51 -0.93 19.95 12.58
N TYR A 52 -0.57 19.56 13.80
CA TYR A 52 -0.92 20.31 15.00
C TYR A 52 -0.34 21.73 15.00
N GLY A 53 0.80 21.96 14.36
CA GLY A 53 1.44 23.27 14.25
C GLY A 53 0.89 24.17 13.14
N LEU A 54 0.00 23.67 12.27
CA LEU A 54 -0.60 24.45 11.19
C LEU A 54 -1.66 25.42 11.70
N ASP A 55 -1.94 26.50 10.94
CA ASP A 55 -3.13 27.32 11.09
C ASP A 55 -4.41 26.55 10.71
N ASN A 56 -5.57 27.09 11.03
CA ASN A 56 -6.84 26.38 10.85
C ASN A 56 -7.13 26.05 9.37
N ASP A 57 -6.88 26.99 8.46
CA ASP A 57 -7.16 26.80 7.03
C ASP A 57 -6.31 25.67 6.43
N LYS A 58 -5.03 25.63 6.83
CA LYS A 58 -4.13 24.54 6.40
C LYS A 58 -4.44 23.21 7.08
N LYS A 59 -4.92 23.23 8.33
CA LYS A 59 -5.38 22.01 9.00
C LYS A 59 -6.57 21.38 8.29
N GLU A 60 -7.52 22.17 7.83
CA GLU A 60 -8.71 21.71 7.10
C GLU A 60 -8.35 21.14 5.73
N SER A 61 -7.38 21.73 5.03
CA SER A 61 -6.94 21.28 3.71
C SER A 61 -5.97 20.10 3.74
N PHE A 62 -5.22 19.92 4.83
CA PHE A 62 -4.22 18.86 4.95
C PHE A 62 -4.80 17.46 4.79
N ARG A 63 -4.10 16.57 4.10
CA ARG A 63 -4.46 15.14 3.98
C ARG A 63 -3.24 14.25 4.13
N PHE A 64 -3.42 13.16 4.86
CA PHE A 64 -2.49 12.04 4.90
C PHE A 64 -3.12 10.88 4.13
N HIS A 65 -2.66 10.62 2.90
CA HIS A 65 -3.14 9.56 2.05
C HIS A 65 -2.23 8.34 2.16
N HIS A 66 -2.76 7.24 2.68
CA HIS A 66 -2.08 5.94 2.77
C HIS A 66 -2.55 5.03 1.64
N VAL A 67 -1.63 4.65 0.76
CA VAL A 67 -1.91 3.69 -0.32
C VAL A 67 -1.66 2.28 0.20
N SER A 68 -2.72 1.49 0.32
CA SER A 68 -2.72 0.11 0.77
C SER A 68 -2.99 -0.86 -0.41
N THR A 69 -3.46 -2.04 -0.12
CA THR A 69 -3.68 -3.13 -1.08
C THR A 69 -4.97 -3.89 -0.74
N ASP A 70 -5.60 -4.47 -1.74
CA ASP A 70 -6.72 -5.41 -1.60
C ASP A 70 -6.31 -6.70 -0.86
N GLU A 71 -5.03 -7.07 -0.86
CA GLU A 71 -4.52 -8.26 -0.16
C GLU A 71 -4.77 -8.24 1.37
N VAL A 72 -5.13 -7.09 1.94
CA VAL A 72 -5.53 -6.99 3.35
C VAL A 72 -6.87 -7.70 3.63
N TYR A 73 -7.69 -7.90 2.62
CA TYR A 73 -8.98 -8.59 2.73
C TYR A 73 -8.86 -10.12 2.66
N GLY A 74 -7.71 -10.63 2.19
CA GLY A 74 -7.49 -12.07 2.03
C GLY A 74 -7.90 -12.60 0.66
N ASP A 75 -8.43 -13.80 0.64
CA ASP A 75 -8.83 -14.48 -0.59
C ASP A 75 -10.36 -14.53 -0.70
N LEU A 76 -10.88 -14.42 -1.92
CA LEU A 76 -12.28 -14.69 -2.26
C LEU A 76 -12.36 -16.16 -2.66
N GLU A 77 -12.69 -17.04 -1.69
CA GLU A 77 -12.85 -18.48 -1.94
C GLU A 77 -14.13 -18.74 -2.74
N ASP A 78 -14.00 -19.21 -3.98
CA ASP A 78 -15.09 -19.76 -4.83
C ASP A 78 -16.43 -18.99 -4.79
N THR A 79 -16.38 -17.66 -4.61
CA THR A 79 -17.56 -16.79 -4.63
C THR A 79 -17.50 -15.81 -5.79
N ASP A 80 -18.66 -15.35 -6.26
CA ASP A 80 -18.77 -14.22 -7.21
C ASP A 80 -18.77 -12.86 -6.50
N ASP A 81 -18.45 -12.83 -5.19
CA ASP A 81 -18.44 -11.61 -4.40
C ASP A 81 -17.21 -10.74 -4.73
N LEU A 82 -17.33 -9.46 -4.45
CA LEU A 82 -16.25 -8.49 -4.59
C LEU A 82 -15.86 -7.93 -3.21
N PHE A 83 -14.61 -7.55 -3.04
CA PHE A 83 -14.20 -6.77 -1.89
C PHE A 83 -14.87 -5.40 -1.90
N THR A 84 -15.28 -4.96 -0.73
CA THR A 84 -15.87 -3.64 -0.49
C THR A 84 -15.22 -3.00 0.74
N GLU A 85 -15.52 -1.76 1.01
CA GLU A 85 -15.05 -1.05 2.21
C GLU A 85 -15.58 -1.67 3.52
N GLU A 86 -16.64 -2.48 3.45
CA GLU A 86 -17.24 -3.22 4.59
C GLU A 86 -16.62 -4.62 4.77
N THR A 87 -15.81 -5.08 3.82
CA THR A 87 -15.17 -6.40 3.90
C THR A 87 -14.18 -6.45 5.07
N SER A 88 -14.28 -7.48 5.89
CA SER A 88 -13.37 -7.68 7.02
C SER A 88 -11.95 -8.00 6.55
N TYR A 89 -10.95 -7.46 7.23
CA TYR A 89 -9.55 -7.79 6.96
C TYR A 89 -9.23 -9.24 7.37
N ALA A 90 -8.64 -9.98 6.46
CA ALA A 90 -8.22 -11.38 6.67
C ALA A 90 -6.88 -11.67 5.94
N PRO A 91 -5.79 -10.91 6.21
CA PRO A 91 -4.54 -11.01 5.48
C PRO A 91 -3.92 -12.41 5.62
N SER A 92 -3.44 -12.98 4.51
CA SER A 92 -2.93 -14.36 4.44
C SER A 92 -1.39 -14.47 4.30
N SER A 93 -0.66 -13.35 4.19
CA SER A 93 0.80 -13.32 4.07
C SER A 93 1.44 -12.34 5.06
N PRO A 94 2.76 -12.47 5.38
CA PRO A 94 3.45 -11.47 6.19
C PRO A 94 3.36 -10.06 5.58
N TYR A 95 3.45 -9.93 4.24
CA TYR A 95 3.26 -8.67 3.55
C TYR A 95 1.87 -8.08 3.82
N SER A 96 0.80 -8.83 3.50
CA SER A 96 -0.57 -8.34 3.68
C SER A 96 -0.90 -8.08 5.15
N ALA A 97 -0.37 -8.86 6.08
CA ALA A 97 -0.50 -8.61 7.51
C ALA A 97 0.16 -7.29 7.96
N THR A 98 1.35 -6.96 7.41
CA THR A 98 1.99 -5.67 7.71
C THR A 98 1.25 -4.49 7.09
N LYS A 99 0.65 -4.65 5.91
CA LYS A 99 -0.21 -3.63 5.29
C LYS A 99 -1.50 -3.42 6.07
N ALA A 100 -2.19 -4.49 6.48
CA ALA A 100 -3.37 -4.41 7.34
C ALA A 100 -3.06 -3.72 8.68
N SER A 101 -1.90 -4.03 9.27
CA SER A 101 -1.43 -3.36 10.49
C SER A 101 -1.22 -1.86 10.27
N SER A 102 -0.64 -1.47 9.12
CA SER A 102 -0.45 -0.06 8.75
C SER A 102 -1.77 0.68 8.59
N ASP A 103 -2.75 0.06 7.93
CA ASP A 103 -4.10 0.61 7.76
C ASP A 103 -4.76 0.86 9.12
N HIS A 104 -4.64 -0.10 10.05
CA HIS A 104 -5.15 0.07 11.42
C HIS A 104 -4.44 1.19 12.17
N LEU A 105 -3.12 1.38 12.01
CA LEU A 105 -2.41 2.52 12.58
C LEU A 105 -2.93 3.84 12.02
N VAL A 106 -3.10 3.96 10.70
CA VAL A 106 -3.63 5.18 10.06
C VAL A 106 -5.02 5.51 10.57
N ARG A 107 -5.91 4.52 10.64
CA ARG A 107 -7.27 4.69 11.21
C ARG A 107 -7.23 5.08 12.69
N ALA A 108 -6.34 4.51 13.48
CA ALA A 108 -6.18 4.82 14.89
C ALA A 108 -5.70 6.28 15.09
N TRP A 109 -4.78 6.78 14.27
CA TRP A 109 -4.32 8.17 14.30
C TRP A 109 -5.45 9.16 13.99
N HIS A 110 -6.31 8.82 13.03
CA HIS A 110 -7.51 9.61 12.78
C HIS A 110 -8.45 9.63 14.00
N ARG A 111 -8.82 8.46 14.49
CA ARG A 111 -9.81 8.36 15.60
C ARG A 111 -9.33 8.95 16.91
N THR A 112 -8.02 8.82 17.19
CA THR A 112 -7.44 9.25 18.47
C THR A 112 -7.02 10.71 18.45
N PHE A 113 -6.43 11.16 17.34
CA PHE A 113 -5.79 12.48 17.27
C PHE A 113 -6.47 13.44 16.29
N GLY A 114 -7.44 12.97 15.50
CA GLY A 114 -8.16 13.78 14.51
C GLY A 114 -7.37 14.02 13.22
N LEU A 115 -6.22 13.35 13.01
CA LEU A 115 -5.43 13.53 11.79
C LEU A 115 -6.30 13.24 10.56
N PRO A 116 -6.43 14.17 9.57
CA PRO A 116 -7.23 13.94 8.38
C PRO A 116 -6.53 12.93 7.45
N ILE A 117 -7.14 11.76 7.29
CA ILE A 117 -6.56 10.64 6.52
C ILE A 117 -7.43 10.25 5.33
N LEU A 118 -6.80 9.61 4.35
CA LEU A 118 -7.41 8.78 3.33
C LEU A 118 -6.68 7.44 3.31
N ILE A 119 -7.41 6.34 3.07
CA ILE A 119 -6.85 5.01 2.82
C ILE A 119 -7.46 4.52 1.52
N THR A 120 -6.62 4.07 0.58
CA THR A 120 -7.05 3.41 -0.65
C THR A 120 -6.46 2.01 -0.72
N ASN A 121 -7.30 1.02 -1.03
CA ASN A 121 -6.92 -0.38 -1.18
C ASN A 121 -7.03 -0.74 -2.66
N CYS A 122 -5.92 -0.65 -3.40
CA CYS A 122 -5.91 -0.97 -4.81
C CYS A 122 -5.63 -2.44 -5.07
N SER A 123 -6.16 -2.98 -6.17
CA SER A 123 -5.77 -4.26 -6.72
C SER A 123 -4.39 -4.21 -7.40
N ASN A 124 -3.96 -5.30 -8.04
CA ASN A 124 -2.65 -5.37 -8.67
C ASN A 124 -2.51 -4.35 -9.80
N ASN A 125 -1.67 -3.35 -9.60
CA ASN A 125 -1.39 -2.37 -10.63
C ASN A 125 -0.50 -2.94 -11.74
N TYR A 126 -0.76 -2.52 -12.99
CA TYR A 126 0.11 -2.80 -14.12
C TYR A 126 0.23 -1.57 -15.03
N GLY A 127 1.30 -1.49 -15.82
CA GLY A 127 1.50 -0.41 -16.78
C GLY A 127 2.95 -0.05 -17.03
N PRO A 128 3.19 1.07 -17.76
CA PRO A 128 4.53 1.56 -18.04
C PRO A 128 5.37 1.75 -16.78
N TYR A 129 6.67 1.46 -16.90
CA TYR A 129 7.66 1.60 -15.81
C TYR A 129 7.46 0.69 -14.60
N GLN A 130 6.55 -0.31 -14.66
CA GLN A 130 6.42 -1.30 -13.60
C GLN A 130 7.76 -2.04 -13.39
N PHE A 131 8.13 -2.28 -12.14
CA PHE A 131 9.40 -2.90 -11.79
C PHE A 131 9.52 -4.30 -12.41
N PRO A 132 10.65 -4.65 -13.06
CA PRO A 132 10.78 -5.85 -13.88
C PRO A 132 10.62 -7.19 -13.17
N GLU A 133 10.72 -7.24 -11.84
CA GLU A 133 10.50 -8.48 -11.08
C GLU A 133 9.01 -8.84 -10.89
N LYS A 134 8.11 -7.90 -11.15
CA LYS A 134 6.67 -8.14 -11.05
C LYS A 134 6.18 -8.99 -12.22
N LEU A 135 5.07 -9.74 -12.02
CA LEU A 135 4.61 -10.78 -12.92
C LEU A 135 4.51 -10.32 -14.38
N ILE A 136 3.76 -9.27 -14.67
CA ILE A 136 3.52 -8.83 -16.06
C ILE A 136 4.80 -8.45 -16.77
N PRO A 137 5.63 -7.50 -16.29
CA PRO A 137 6.87 -7.16 -16.97
C PRO A 137 7.87 -8.33 -17.01
N HIS A 138 7.94 -9.17 -15.98
CA HIS A 138 8.80 -10.36 -15.96
C HIS A 138 8.41 -11.34 -17.06
N VAL A 139 7.12 -11.65 -17.21
CA VAL A 139 6.63 -12.53 -18.29
C VAL A 139 6.92 -11.94 -19.65
N VAL A 140 6.65 -10.65 -19.88
CA VAL A 140 6.90 -9.97 -21.15
C VAL A 140 8.40 -10.01 -21.52
N ILE A 141 9.27 -9.64 -20.59
CA ILE A 141 10.74 -9.63 -20.81
C ILE A 141 11.25 -11.04 -21.09
N SER A 142 10.79 -12.03 -20.32
CA SER A 142 11.18 -13.44 -20.52
C SER A 142 10.74 -13.97 -21.87
N ALA A 143 9.50 -13.71 -22.28
CA ALA A 143 8.96 -14.11 -23.58
C ALA A 143 9.76 -13.51 -24.74
N ILE A 144 10.02 -12.20 -24.72
CA ILE A 144 10.82 -11.50 -25.75
C ILE A 144 12.26 -12.05 -25.80
N SER A 145 12.82 -12.40 -24.64
CA SER A 145 14.18 -12.93 -24.51
C SER A 145 14.29 -14.45 -24.79
N GLY A 146 13.20 -15.12 -25.13
CA GLY A 146 13.17 -16.58 -25.32
C GLY A 146 13.50 -17.40 -24.08
N LYS A 147 13.27 -16.82 -22.89
CA LYS A 147 13.49 -17.47 -21.58
C LYS A 147 12.22 -18.20 -21.12
N PRO A 148 12.34 -19.25 -20.28
CA PRO A 148 11.19 -19.87 -19.65
C PRO A 148 10.34 -18.84 -18.88
N LEU A 149 9.01 -18.98 -18.98
CA LEU A 149 8.09 -18.12 -18.22
C LEU A 149 7.93 -18.66 -16.79
N PRO A 150 8.03 -17.81 -15.75
CA PRO A 150 7.80 -18.24 -14.38
C PRO A 150 6.30 -18.54 -14.18
N ILE A 151 6.00 -19.74 -13.69
CA ILE A 151 4.66 -20.13 -13.27
C ILE A 151 4.74 -20.48 -11.79
N TYR A 152 4.03 -19.75 -10.96
CA TYR A 152 3.97 -20.01 -9.53
C TYR A 152 2.91 -21.07 -9.20
N GLY A 153 3.29 -22.07 -8.40
CA GLY A 153 2.41 -23.17 -8.03
C GLY A 153 1.84 -23.91 -9.25
N LYS A 154 0.53 -24.04 -9.33
CA LYS A 154 -0.19 -24.66 -10.46
C LYS A 154 -0.61 -23.68 -11.56
N GLY A 155 -0.37 -22.38 -11.37
CA GLY A 155 -0.75 -21.34 -12.32
C GLY A 155 -2.26 -21.04 -12.36
N ASN A 156 -3.00 -21.40 -11.31
CA ASN A 156 -4.45 -21.19 -11.22
C ASN A 156 -4.86 -19.99 -10.34
N GLN A 157 -3.89 -19.18 -9.93
CA GLN A 157 -4.16 -17.97 -9.15
C GLN A 157 -4.92 -16.95 -10.02
N ILE A 158 -6.01 -16.44 -9.48
CA ILE A 158 -6.79 -15.35 -10.08
C ILE A 158 -6.36 -14.03 -9.43
N ARG A 159 -6.23 -12.99 -10.24
CA ARG A 159 -5.89 -11.64 -9.77
C ARG A 159 -6.73 -10.62 -10.53
N ASP A 160 -7.15 -9.59 -9.82
CA ASP A 160 -7.68 -8.39 -10.41
C ASP A 160 -6.54 -7.45 -10.83
N TRP A 161 -6.68 -6.80 -11.99
CA TRP A 161 -5.63 -5.97 -12.57
C TRP A 161 -6.14 -4.56 -12.85
N LEU A 162 -5.50 -3.57 -12.23
CA LEU A 162 -5.81 -2.16 -12.38
C LEU A 162 -4.73 -1.46 -13.21
N TYR A 163 -5.13 -0.81 -14.31
CA TYR A 163 -4.18 -0.03 -15.09
C TYR A 163 -3.71 1.20 -14.29
N VAL A 164 -2.40 1.39 -14.22
CA VAL A 164 -1.81 2.38 -13.30
C VAL A 164 -2.28 3.82 -13.55
N GLU A 165 -2.54 4.21 -14.82
CA GLU A 165 -3.05 5.56 -15.11
C GLU A 165 -4.50 5.76 -14.65
N ASP A 166 -5.30 4.69 -14.63
CA ASP A 166 -6.66 4.76 -14.10
C ASP A 166 -6.64 4.85 -12.57
N HIS A 167 -5.76 4.10 -11.92
CA HIS A 167 -5.53 4.22 -10.48
C HIS A 167 -5.08 5.64 -10.09
N VAL A 168 -4.21 6.28 -10.87
CA VAL A 168 -3.71 7.64 -10.57
C VAL A 168 -4.80 8.70 -10.76
N LYS A 169 -5.80 8.46 -11.62
CA LYS A 169 -6.93 9.38 -11.85
C LYS A 169 -8.01 9.28 -10.78
N ALA A 170 -8.14 8.12 -10.14
CA ALA A 170 -9.11 7.90 -9.07
C ALA A 170 -8.70 8.60 -7.78
#